data_8c3ade2820aa039363cbeebd30ad41e7
#
_entry.id   8c3ade2820aa039363cbeebd30ad41e7
#
_cell.length_a   1.000
_cell.length_b   1.000
_cell.length_c   1.000
_cell.angle_alpha   90.00
_cell.angle_beta   90.00
_cell.angle_gamma   90.00
#
_symmetry.space_group_name_H-M   'P 1'
#
loop_
_entity.id
_entity.type
_entity.pdbx_description
1 polymer ?
#
loop_
_entity_poly.entity_id
_entity_poly.type
_entity_poly.pdbx_seq_one_letter_code
_entity_poly.pdbx_strand_id
1 'polypeptide(L)'
;MAPSQSYPWRLPRRSHPVSCCCGTRRIVRTRFVGCGLGGAVRDHLLGAPLETLYDLDFATSAMPADSARILRAARLQVFTVGSRFGTVGTIVDAGRLRREIQITTYRGEVYSNGSRKPRVTFGKDLESDLARRDFSINAMAMTADRSLIDPFGGERDLRRRTLRTVGEPRVIFREDPLRMLRAARFVATLGMRPEVEVTDVVGELAGEILTVSRERWLLEMNKILVGAAAADGLAFLADTGVLAYLWPAGQAMVEFRADQGRYHHKALWPHTLGVVSQAPARVEVRWAALLHDAGKVTTRSVDGAGDVHFYGHEAAGVAVVDEVAQRFRFGRALHQRVRTLVLLHQRPALYDGHWTDGAVRRLIRDAGDTLEDLLD
;
A
#
# COMPACT_ATOMS: atom_id res chain seq x y z
N MET A 1 9.19 -3.11 -29.05
CA MET A 1 10.35 -3.30 -28.16
C MET A 1 10.47 -2.05 -27.31
N ALA A 2 9.98 -2.10 -26.09
CA ALA A 2 10.10 -1.01 -25.14
C ALA A 2 11.42 -1.19 -24.35
N PRO A 3 12.17 -0.12 -24.04
CA PRO A 3 13.40 -0.23 -23.29
C PRO A 3 13.09 -0.62 -21.84
N SER A 4 13.74 -1.68 -21.38
CA SER A 4 13.74 -2.11 -19.99
C SER A 4 14.33 -1.01 -19.10
N GLN A 5 13.51 -0.32 -18.32
CA GLN A 5 14.00 0.55 -17.25
C GLN A 5 14.66 -0.32 -16.18
N SER A 6 15.99 -0.28 -16.17
CA SER A 6 16.81 -0.88 -15.13
C SER A 6 16.71 -0.05 -13.86
N TYR A 7 15.96 -0.52 -12.87
CA TYR A 7 15.97 0.05 -11.51
C TYR A 7 17.36 -0.12 -10.87
N PRO A 8 17.93 0.91 -10.23
CA PRO A 8 19.32 0.92 -9.77
C PRO A 8 19.54 0.24 -8.41
N TRP A 9 18.86 -0.87 -8.11
CA TRP A 9 19.01 -1.57 -6.83
C TRP A 9 19.92 -2.78 -6.97
N ARG A 10 21.23 -2.57 -6.78
CA ARG A 10 22.17 -3.66 -6.45
C ARG A 10 22.24 -3.78 -4.93
N LEU A 11 21.97 -4.97 -4.40
CA LEU A 11 22.21 -5.29 -2.99
C LEU A 11 23.70 -5.03 -2.67
N PRO A 12 24.03 -4.28 -1.60
CA PRO A 12 25.41 -4.04 -1.24
C PRO A 12 26.08 -5.36 -0.83
N ARG A 13 27.28 -5.61 -1.40
CA ARG A 13 28.16 -6.69 -0.94
C ARG A 13 28.56 -6.40 0.51
N ARG A 14 28.53 -7.43 1.36
CA ARG A 14 28.93 -7.39 2.77
C ARG A 14 30.28 -6.66 2.89
N SER A 15 30.30 -5.50 3.50
CA SER A 15 31.54 -4.81 3.90
C SER A 15 31.33 -3.91 5.09
N HIS A 16 32.03 -4.26 6.18
CA HIS A 16 32.44 -3.52 7.37
C HIS A 16 31.45 -3.17 8.48
N PRO A 17 31.90 -3.33 9.74
CA PRO A 17 31.10 -3.05 10.91
C PRO A 17 31.00 -1.55 11.17
N VAL A 18 29.84 -0.97 10.95
CA VAL A 18 29.56 0.40 11.39
C VAL A 18 29.09 0.37 12.84
N SER A 19 29.79 1.11 13.68
CA SER A 19 29.47 1.25 15.10
C SER A 19 28.08 1.86 15.28
N CYS A 20 27.19 1.10 15.89
CA CYS A 20 25.82 1.53 16.18
C CYS A 20 25.83 2.44 17.42
N CYS A 21 25.91 3.76 17.24
CA CYS A 21 25.70 4.77 18.27
C CYS A 21 24.21 5.15 18.31
N CYS A 22 23.37 4.38 19.01
CA CYS A 22 21.96 4.72 19.10
C CYS A 22 21.35 4.10 20.38
N GLY A 23 20.47 4.84 21.03
CA GLY A 23 19.84 4.51 22.33
C GLY A 23 19.18 3.13 22.45
N THR A 24 19.03 2.39 21.35
CA THR A 24 18.55 1.00 21.29
C THR A 24 19.47 0.02 22.05
N ARG A 25 20.75 0.32 22.24
CA ARG A 25 21.67 -0.52 23.04
C ARG A 25 21.23 -0.72 24.51
N ARG A 26 20.46 0.20 25.07
CA ARG A 26 19.99 0.10 26.47
C ARG A 26 18.83 -0.89 26.62
N ILE A 27 17.97 -1.04 25.63
CA ILE A 27 16.84 -1.97 25.63
C ILE A 27 17.32 -3.41 25.46
N VAL A 28 18.36 -3.62 24.66
CA VAL A 28 18.90 -4.96 24.31
C VAL A 28 19.76 -5.58 25.44
N ARG A 29 20.25 -4.82 26.44
CA ARG A 29 21.04 -5.35 27.56
C ARG A 29 20.25 -6.04 28.66
N THR A 30 18.93 -5.97 28.62
CA THR A 30 18.09 -6.76 29.53
C THR A 30 17.93 -8.19 28.98
N ARG A 31 17.87 -9.20 29.86
CA ARG A 31 17.80 -10.65 29.57
C ARG A 31 16.64 -11.11 28.66
N PHE A 32 15.99 -10.21 27.91
CA PHE A 32 14.91 -10.51 27.00
C PHE A 32 15.44 -10.54 25.56
N VAL A 33 15.23 -11.65 24.89
CA VAL A 33 15.52 -11.81 23.47
C VAL A 33 14.45 -11.04 22.70
N GLY A 34 14.77 -9.83 22.25
CA GLY A 34 13.96 -9.06 21.32
C GLY A 34 14.56 -9.14 19.94
N CYS A 35 13.76 -9.50 18.97
CA CYS A 35 14.16 -9.53 17.55
C CYS A 35 13.41 -8.42 16.80
N GLY A 36 14.12 -7.66 15.95
CA GLY A 36 13.47 -6.80 14.95
C GLY A 36 12.68 -7.68 13.99
N LEU A 37 11.49 -7.24 13.57
CA LEU A 37 10.57 -8.05 12.79
C LEU A 37 10.11 -7.41 11.48
N GLY A 38 9.71 -8.26 10.56
CA GLY A 38 8.83 -7.96 9.44
C GLY A 38 9.34 -6.85 8.51
N GLY A 39 8.55 -5.78 8.39
CA GLY A 39 8.84 -4.67 7.46
C GLY A 39 10.22 -4.04 7.67
N ALA A 40 10.62 -3.79 8.90
CA ALA A 40 11.93 -3.21 9.21
C ALA A 40 13.10 -4.11 8.78
N VAL A 41 13.00 -5.44 9.00
CA VAL A 41 14.01 -6.40 8.56
C VAL A 41 14.06 -6.47 7.04
N ARG A 42 12.90 -6.57 6.40
CA ARG A 42 12.80 -6.57 4.94
C ARG A 42 13.42 -5.32 4.33
N ASP A 43 13.06 -4.14 4.82
CA ASP A 43 13.52 -2.87 4.27
C ASP A 43 15.02 -2.69 4.49
N HIS A 44 15.55 -3.18 5.61
CA HIS A 44 16.99 -3.25 5.85
C HIS A 44 17.71 -4.17 4.85
N LEU A 45 17.14 -5.35 4.56
CA LEU A 45 17.68 -6.28 3.56
C LEU A 45 17.62 -5.70 2.14
N LEU A 46 16.67 -4.81 1.87
CA LEU A 46 16.60 -4.03 0.62
C LEU A 46 17.58 -2.85 0.58
N GLY A 47 18.36 -2.62 1.63
CA GLY A 47 19.40 -1.59 1.68
C GLY A 47 19.02 -0.33 2.45
N ALA A 48 17.82 -0.27 3.05
CA ALA A 48 17.49 0.85 3.91
C ALA A 48 18.37 0.83 5.17
N PRO A 49 19.06 1.94 5.51
CA PRO A 49 19.81 2.01 6.76
C PRO A 49 18.86 1.89 7.95
N LEU A 50 19.21 1.07 8.94
CA LEU A 50 18.37 0.90 10.16
C LEU A 50 18.10 2.24 10.86
N GLU A 51 19.03 3.19 10.70
CA GLU A 51 18.92 4.54 11.23
C GLU A 51 17.82 5.38 10.60
N THR A 52 17.34 5.02 9.41
CA THR A 52 16.27 5.74 8.67
C THR A 52 14.90 5.15 8.89
N LEU A 53 14.80 3.98 9.52
CA LEU A 53 13.51 3.33 9.77
C LEU A 53 12.79 4.03 10.95
N TYR A 54 11.56 4.46 10.72
CA TYR A 54 10.74 5.17 11.71
C TYR A 54 9.97 4.20 12.60
N ASP A 55 9.38 3.16 12.02
CA ASP A 55 8.58 2.15 12.70
C ASP A 55 9.43 0.90 12.93
N LEU A 56 9.71 0.62 14.19
CA LEU A 56 10.50 -0.55 14.58
C LEU A 56 9.62 -1.52 15.37
N ASP A 57 9.29 -2.62 14.72
CA ASP A 57 8.57 -3.72 15.36
C ASP A 57 9.56 -4.71 15.97
N PHE A 58 9.36 -5.01 17.23
CA PHE A 58 10.11 -6.05 17.94
C PHE A 58 9.15 -7.12 18.44
N ALA A 59 9.62 -8.37 18.46
CA ALA A 59 8.93 -9.46 19.15
C ALA A 59 9.79 -9.98 20.30
N THR A 60 9.10 -10.44 21.35
CA THR A 60 9.74 -10.92 22.56
C THR A 60 8.92 -12.01 23.24
N SER A 61 9.58 -12.86 24.05
CA SER A 61 8.90 -13.80 24.94
C SER A 61 8.35 -13.13 26.22
N ALA A 62 8.71 -11.85 26.47
CA ALA A 62 8.25 -11.12 27.64
C ALA A 62 6.75 -10.79 27.54
N MET A 63 6.03 -10.92 28.64
CA MET A 63 4.63 -10.50 28.72
C MET A 63 4.51 -8.97 28.59
N PRO A 64 3.37 -8.44 28.09
CA PRO A 64 3.20 -6.99 27.90
C PRO A 64 3.47 -6.16 29.15
N ALA A 65 3.09 -6.67 30.32
CA ALA A 65 3.33 -6.01 31.63
C ALA A 65 4.83 -5.90 31.94
N ASP A 66 5.61 -6.94 31.62
CA ASP A 66 7.06 -6.94 31.84
C ASP A 66 7.75 -6.01 30.85
N SER A 67 7.36 -6.02 29.57
CA SER A 67 7.84 -5.08 28.56
C SER A 67 7.58 -3.64 28.99
N ALA A 68 6.37 -3.33 29.44
CA ALA A 68 6.02 -2.00 29.94
C ALA A 68 6.84 -1.59 31.19
N ARG A 69 7.07 -2.52 32.12
CA ARG A 69 7.89 -2.29 33.30
C ARG A 69 9.35 -1.95 32.96
N ILE A 70 9.92 -2.68 32.01
CA ILE A 70 11.31 -2.48 31.53
C ILE A 70 11.45 -1.12 30.84
N LEU A 71 10.51 -0.76 29.97
CA LEU A 71 10.53 0.52 29.28
C LEU A 71 10.41 1.69 30.26
N ARG A 72 9.52 1.60 31.26
CA ARG A 72 9.40 2.62 32.34
C ARG A 72 10.68 2.73 33.18
N ALA A 73 11.30 1.60 33.51
CA ALA A 73 12.58 1.59 34.21
C ALA A 73 13.71 2.26 33.41
N ALA A 74 13.62 2.21 32.08
CA ALA A 74 14.51 2.93 31.17
C ALA A 74 14.12 4.42 30.99
N ARG A 75 13.13 4.92 31.75
CA ARG A 75 12.58 6.29 31.66
C ARG A 75 11.95 6.62 30.30
N LEU A 76 11.42 5.61 29.60
CA LEU A 76 10.71 5.80 28.34
C LEU A 76 9.21 5.96 28.59
N GLN A 77 8.58 6.78 27.75
CA GLN A 77 7.12 6.93 27.73
C GLN A 77 6.49 5.67 27.13
N VAL A 78 5.49 5.08 27.80
CA VAL A 78 4.92 3.78 27.41
C VAL A 78 3.46 3.94 27.02
N PHE A 79 3.12 3.44 25.84
CA PHE A 79 1.77 3.37 25.31
C PHE A 79 1.27 1.91 25.38
N THR A 80 0.10 1.70 25.98
CA THR A 80 -0.46 0.36 26.20
C THR A 80 -1.73 0.09 25.40
N VAL A 81 -2.05 0.94 24.42
CA VAL A 81 -3.27 0.84 23.61
C VAL A 81 -3.43 -0.52 22.92
N GLY A 82 -2.32 -1.18 22.56
CA GLY A 82 -2.28 -2.52 21.97
C GLY A 82 -2.09 -3.67 22.97
N SER A 83 -2.06 -3.43 24.30
CA SER A 83 -1.67 -4.44 25.29
C SER A 83 -2.60 -5.66 25.33
N ARG A 84 -3.89 -5.50 25.01
CA ARG A 84 -4.84 -6.62 24.84
C ARG A 84 -4.42 -7.59 23.74
N PHE A 85 -3.65 -7.11 22.77
CA PHE A 85 -3.12 -7.89 21.64
C PHE A 85 -1.64 -8.21 21.80
N GLY A 86 -1.08 -7.98 22.99
CA GLY A 86 0.31 -8.28 23.29
C GLY A 86 1.31 -7.18 22.94
N THR A 87 0.87 -6.03 22.41
CA THR A 87 1.76 -4.96 21.96
C THR A 87 1.86 -3.82 22.97
N VAL A 88 3.09 -3.38 23.22
CA VAL A 88 3.42 -2.20 24.03
C VAL A 88 4.27 -1.28 23.17
N GLY A 89 3.89 -0.01 23.06
CA GLY A 89 4.61 0.98 22.29
C GLY A 89 5.41 1.95 23.14
N THR A 90 6.47 2.50 22.56
CA THR A 90 7.21 3.64 23.09
C THR A 90 7.71 4.52 21.97
N ILE A 91 8.01 5.78 22.29
CA ILE A 91 8.68 6.69 21.37
C ILE A 91 10.08 6.98 21.90
N VAL A 92 11.06 6.90 21.03
CA VAL A 92 12.46 7.19 21.34
C VAL A 92 12.96 8.29 20.42
N ASP A 93 13.47 9.35 21.03
CA ASP A 93 14.17 10.40 20.32
C ASP A 93 15.62 9.96 20.05
N ALA A 94 15.93 9.75 18.78
CA ALA A 94 17.27 9.35 18.32
C ALA A 94 17.87 10.47 17.46
N GLY A 95 18.38 11.51 18.12
CA GLY A 95 18.93 12.70 17.46
C GLY A 95 17.80 13.55 16.81
N ARG A 96 17.83 13.66 15.47
CA ARG A 96 16.77 14.40 14.73
C ARG A 96 15.54 13.56 14.39
N LEU A 97 15.57 12.26 14.71
CA LEU A 97 14.50 11.33 14.36
C LEU A 97 13.74 10.90 15.62
N ARG A 98 12.45 11.05 15.56
CA ARG A 98 11.51 10.49 16.54
C ARG A 98 11.02 9.15 16.02
N ARG A 99 11.32 8.05 16.73
CA ARG A 99 11.00 6.68 16.32
C ARG A 99 9.89 6.11 17.17
N GLU A 100 8.93 5.52 16.52
CA GLU A 100 7.98 4.65 17.19
C GLU A 100 8.56 3.23 17.28
N ILE A 101 8.53 2.67 18.48
CA ILE A 101 8.97 1.31 18.76
C ILE A 101 7.77 0.55 19.29
N GLN A 102 7.42 -0.53 18.61
CA GLN A 102 6.39 -1.45 19.06
C GLN A 102 7.04 -2.77 19.49
N ILE A 103 6.69 -3.24 20.69
CA ILE A 103 7.19 -4.50 21.24
C ILE A 103 5.99 -5.42 21.45
N THR A 104 5.95 -6.51 20.70
CA THR A 104 4.86 -7.47 20.72
C THR A 104 5.35 -8.76 21.35
N THR A 105 4.61 -9.27 22.34
CA THR A 105 4.82 -10.60 22.89
C THR A 105 4.53 -11.65 21.83
N TYR A 106 5.38 -12.68 21.69
CA TYR A 106 5.12 -13.81 20.79
C TYR A 106 3.72 -14.34 21.02
N ARG A 107 2.96 -14.53 19.96
CA ARG A 107 1.59 -15.00 20.05
C ARG A 107 1.26 -16.01 18.96
N GLY A 108 0.51 -17.04 19.36
CA GLY A 108 -0.28 -17.83 18.44
C GLY A 108 -1.67 -17.23 18.32
N GLU A 109 -2.27 -17.32 17.16
CA GLU A 109 -3.65 -16.91 16.91
C GLU A 109 -4.48 -18.13 16.62
N VAL A 110 -5.58 -18.32 17.33
CA VAL A 110 -6.58 -19.35 17.04
C VAL A 110 -7.84 -18.64 16.61
N TYR A 111 -8.16 -18.77 15.33
CA TYR A 111 -9.42 -18.28 14.78
C TYR A 111 -10.52 -19.30 15.07
N SER A 112 -11.57 -18.89 15.77
CA SER A 112 -12.77 -19.70 15.93
C SER A 112 -13.69 -19.50 14.72
N ASN A 113 -14.32 -20.58 14.24
CA ASN A 113 -15.24 -20.54 13.11
C ASN A 113 -16.23 -19.38 13.23
N GLY A 114 -16.17 -18.43 12.26
CA GLY A 114 -17.07 -17.27 12.17
C GLY A 114 -16.64 -16.02 12.97
N SER A 115 -15.54 -16.05 13.73
CA SER A 115 -15.04 -14.87 14.45
C SER A 115 -13.70 -14.39 13.86
N ARG A 116 -13.68 -13.11 13.43
CA ARG A 116 -12.45 -12.41 12.97
C ARG A 116 -11.58 -11.88 14.11
N LYS A 117 -12.02 -12.05 15.36
CA LYS A 117 -11.21 -11.71 16.52
C LYS A 117 -10.50 -12.98 16.97
N PRO A 118 -9.21 -13.15 16.64
CA PRO A 118 -8.47 -14.30 17.10
C PRO A 118 -8.44 -14.34 18.61
N ARG A 119 -8.56 -15.52 19.19
CA ARG A 119 -8.20 -15.72 20.59
C ARG A 119 -6.67 -15.70 20.66
N VAL A 120 -6.12 -14.61 21.18
CA VAL A 120 -4.67 -14.46 21.34
C VAL A 120 -4.23 -15.39 22.45
N THR A 121 -3.37 -16.33 22.12
CA THR A 121 -2.61 -17.12 23.11
C THR A 121 -1.16 -16.64 23.05
N PHE A 122 -0.64 -16.17 24.19
CA PHE A 122 0.76 -15.77 24.24
C PHE A 122 1.66 -17.01 24.11
N GLY A 123 2.46 -17.03 23.05
CA GLY A 123 3.43 -18.08 22.76
C GLY A 123 4.80 -17.77 23.36
N LYS A 124 5.64 -18.81 23.44
CA LYS A 124 7.04 -18.67 23.86
C LYS A 124 8.02 -18.75 22.69
N ASP A 125 7.51 -18.94 21.51
CA ASP A 125 8.27 -19.34 20.33
C ASP A 125 8.13 -18.30 19.20
N LEU A 126 9.28 -17.83 18.71
CA LEU A 126 9.37 -16.85 17.62
C LEU A 126 8.87 -17.42 16.30
N GLU A 127 9.15 -18.71 16.03
CA GLU A 127 8.78 -19.34 14.76
C GLU A 127 7.27 -19.38 14.59
N SER A 128 6.53 -19.68 15.65
CA SER A 128 5.06 -19.60 15.67
C SER A 128 4.54 -18.18 15.41
N ASP A 129 5.23 -17.14 15.91
CA ASP A 129 4.86 -15.75 15.59
C ASP A 129 5.13 -15.39 14.13
N LEU A 130 6.21 -15.90 13.55
CA LEU A 130 6.52 -15.71 12.14
C LEU A 130 5.58 -16.51 11.23
N ALA A 131 5.16 -17.71 11.64
CA ALA A 131 4.28 -18.61 10.86
C ALA A 131 2.89 -18.04 10.59
N ARG A 132 2.37 -17.16 11.45
CA ARG A 132 1.03 -16.52 11.29
C ARG A 132 1.04 -15.26 10.42
N ARG A 133 2.20 -14.86 9.91
CA ARG A 133 2.32 -13.66 9.08
C ARG A 133 1.79 -13.89 7.68
N ASP A 134 1.58 -12.79 6.95
CA ASP A 134 1.01 -12.82 5.62
C ASP A 134 1.93 -13.45 4.57
N PHE A 135 3.12 -12.88 4.41
CA PHE A 135 4.06 -13.26 3.35
C PHE A 135 5.44 -13.58 3.92
N SER A 136 6.16 -14.50 3.25
CA SER A 136 7.51 -14.91 3.62
C SER A 136 8.47 -13.73 3.80
N ILE A 137 8.37 -12.71 2.95
CA ILE A 137 9.18 -11.49 3.01
C ILE A 137 8.96 -10.64 4.28
N ASN A 138 7.88 -10.88 5.00
CA ASN A 138 7.58 -10.24 6.28
C ASN A 138 7.72 -11.21 7.46
N ALA A 139 8.00 -12.48 7.20
CA ALA A 139 8.15 -13.53 8.21
C ALA A 139 9.62 -13.80 8.55
N MET A 140 10.39 -12.73 8.64
CA MET A 140 11.80 -12.73 9.01
C MET A 140 12.00 -11.94 10.30
N ALA A 141 13.00 -12.34 11.07
CA ALA A 141 13.43 -11.63 12.27
C ALA A 141 14.94 -11.40 12.25
N MET A 142 15.40 -10.36 12.94
CA MET A 142 16.80 -10.04 13.08
C MET A 142 17.15 -9.84 14.55
N THR A 143 18.12 -10.57 15.04
CA THR A 143 18.61 -10.47 16.42
C THR A 143 19.48 -9.22 16.63
N ALA A 144 19.79 -8.91 17.87
CA ALA A 144 20.58 -7.73 18.23
C ALA A 144 22.02 -7.78 17.68
N ASP A 145 22.58 -8.97 17.46
CA ASP A 145 23.87 -9.21 16.83
C ASP A 145 23.79 -9.23 15.29
N ARG A 146 22.61 -8.90 14.73
CA ARG A 146 22.30 -8.86 13.31
C ARG A 146 22.26 -10.22 12.61
N SER A 147 22.09 -11.30 13.37
CA SER A 147 21.81 -12.61 12.79
C SER A 147 20.36 -12.64 12.25
N LEU A 148 20.22 -13.09 11.00
CA LEU A 148 18.90 -13.25 10.37
C LEU A 148 18.28 -14.60 10.77
N ILE A 149 17.02 -14.56 11.19
CA ILE A 149 16.17 -15.72 11.44
C ILE A 149 15.10 -15.74 10.35
N ASP A 150 15.19 -16.70 9.44
CA ASP A 150 14.34 -16.79 8.24
C ASP A 150 13.87 -18.23 8.00
N PRO A 151 12.94 -18.74 8.81
CA PRO A 151 12.47 -20.12 8.70
C PRO A 151 11.64 -20.36 7.42
N PHE A 152 11.10 -19.30 6.82
CA PHE A 152 10.20 -19.40 5.66
C PHE A 152 10.84 -18.99 4.33
N GLY A 153 12.12 -18.66 4.30
CA GLY A 153 12.87 -18.34 3.07
C GLY A 153 12.53 -16.95 2.49
N GLY A 154 12.16 -16.00 3.35
CA GLY A 154 11.78 -14.66 2.96
C GLY A 154 12.91 -13.86 2.29
N GLU A 155 14.17 -14.05 2.72
CA GLU A 155 15.32 -13.41 2.08
C GLU A 155 15.49 -13.87 0.62
N ARG A 156 15.34 -15.18 0.38
CA ARG A 156 15.40 -15.75 -0.97
C ARG A 156 14.28 -15.18 -1.85
N ASP A 157 13.06 -15.13 -1.33
CA ASP A 157 11.88 -14.65 -2.05
C ASP A 157 12.02 -13.15 -2.34
N LEU A 158 12.55 -12.38 -1.39
CA LEU A 158 12.82 -10.97 -1.55
C LEU A 158 13.85 -10.71 -2.68
N ARG A 159 14.94 -11.47 -2.72
CA ARG A 159 15.96 -11.38 -3.78
C ARG A 159 15.41 -11.75 -5.16
N ARG A 160 14.47 -12.71 -5.24
CA ARG A 160 13.82 -13.16 -6.48
C ARG A 160 12.62 -12.28 -6.85
N ARG A 161 12.22 -11.36 -5.97
CA ARG A 161 10.99 -10.58 -6.08
C ARG A 161 9.75 -11.48 -6.18
N THR A 162 9.75 -12.60 -5.52
CA THR A 162 8.62 -13.54 -5.47
C THR A 162 7.75 -13.22 -4.26
N LEU A 163 6.44 -13.05 -4.45
CA LEU A 163 5.49 -12.86 -3.36
C LEU A 163 4.81 -14.20 -3.07
N ARG A 164 5.17 -14.79 -1.92
CA ARG A 164 4.66 -16.07 -1.45
C ARG A 164 4.14 -15.94 -0.02
N THR A 165 3.03 -16.60 0.27
CA THR A 165 2.47 -16.68 1.63
C THR A 165 3.34 -17.56 2.54
N VAL A 166 3.24 -17.37 3.85
CA VAL A 166 3.97 -18.19 4.82
C VAL A 166 3.45 -19.64 4.84
N GLY A 167 2.14 -19.79 4.70
CA GLY A 167 1.46 -21.07 4.62
C GLY A 167 0.59 -21.17 3.38
N GLU A 168 -0.38 -22.06 3.41
CA GLU A 168 -1.34 -22.24 2.32
C GLU A 168 -2.09 -20.92 2.03
N PRO A 169 -2.07 -20.40 0.79
CA PRO A 169 -2.67 -19.11 0.46
C PRO A 169 -4.14 -18.99 0.87
N ARG A 170 -4.91 -20.07 0.65
CA ARG A 170 -6.34 -20.12 0.98
C ARG A 170 -6.61 -19.91 2.47
N VAL A 171 -5.80 -20.50 3.33
CA VAL A 171 -5.89 -20.33 4.78
C VAL A 171 -5.53 -18.87 5.14
N ILE A 172 -4.41 -18.40 4.63
CA ILE A 172 -3.86 -17.06 4.90
C ILE A 172 -4.84 -15.94 4.51
N PHE A 173 -5.50 -16.04 3.34
CA PHE A 173 -6.44 -15.01 2.89
C PHE A 173 -7.80 -15.10 3.58
N ARG A 174 -8.27 -16.27 3.98
CA ARG A 174 -9.49 -16.42 4.77
C ARG A 174 -9.36 -15.92 6.20
N GLU A 175 -8.19 -16.04 6.80
CA GLU A 175 -7.92 -15.47 8.12
C GLU A 175 -8.07 -13.94 8.14
N ASP A 176 -7.50 -13.24 7.16
CA ASP A 176 -7.65 -11.79 6.98
C ASP A 176 -7.67 -11.45 5.49
N PRO A 177 -8.87 -11.26 4.88
CA PRO A 177 -9.00 -10.91 3.48
C PRO A 177 -8.29 -9.61 3.07
N LEU A 178 -7.94 -8.72 4.02
CA LEU A 178 -7.09 -7.55 3.73
C LEU A 178 -5.74 -7.98 3.15
N ARG A 179 -5.26 -9.18 3.43
CA ARG A 179 -3.99 -9.69 2.90
C ARG A 179 -3.99 -9.73 1.37
N MET A 180 -5.18 -9.80 0.70
CA MET A 180 -5.29 -9.66 -0.75
C MET A 180 -4.89 -8.25 -1.23
N LEU A 181 -5.35 -7.19 -0.54
CA LEU A 181 -4.90 -5.82 -0.83
C LEU A 181 -3.42 -5.61 -0.48
N ARG A 182 -2.94 -6.27 0.56
CA ARG A 182 -1.53 -6.24 0.92
C ARG A 182 -0.65 -6.90 -0.16
N ALA A 183 -1.14 -7.97 -0.82
CA ALA A 183 -0.47 -8.56 -1.99
C ALA A 183 -0.32 -7.52 -3.10
N ALA A 184 -1.42 -6.88 -3.52
CA ALA A 184 -1.39 -5.79 -4.50
C ALA A 184 -0.44 -4.64 -4.08
N ARG A 185 -0.41 -4.29 -2.79
CA ARG A 185 0.52 -3.30 -2.26
C ARG A 185 1.98 -3.73 -2.44
N PHE A 186 2.35 -4.98 -2.15
CA PHE A 186 3.73 -5.44 -2.34
C PHE A 186 4.12 -5.52 -3.81
N VAL A 187 3.18 -5.81 -4.69
CA VAL A 187 3.38 -5.63 -6.14
C VAL A 187 3.68 -4.17 -6.44
N ALA A 188 2.84 -3.24 -5.98
CA ALA A 188 2.96 -1.81 -6.27
C ALA A 188 4.21 -1.15 -5.65
N THR A 189 4.55 -1.49 -4.40
CA THR A 189 5.61 -0.79 -3.66
C THR A 189 7.00 -1.41 -3.81
N LEU A 190 7.07 -2.73 -3.98
CA LEU A 190 8.32 -3.48 -4.02
C LEU A 190 8.58 -4.15 -5.38
N GLY A 191 7.65 -4.07 -6.34
CA GLY A 191 7.74 -4.75 -7.62
C GLY A 191 7.78 -6.28 -7.45
N MET A 192 7.07 -6.81 -6.44
CA MET A 192 7.00 -8.25 -6.20
C MET A 192 6.11 -8.92 -7.24
N ARG A 193 6.41 -10.18 -7.55
CA ARG A 193 5.64 -11.04 -8.45
C ARG A 193 4.96 -12.12 -7.64
N PRO A 194 3.63 -12.08 -7.50
CA PRO A 194 2.91 -13.13 -6.81
C PRO A 194 3.11 -14.49 -7.50
N GLU A 195 3.25 -15.54 -6.71
CA GLU A 195 3.18 -16.89 -7.24
C GLU A 195 1.81 -17.17 -7.87
N VAL A 196 1.74 -18.05 -8.83
CA VAL A 196 0.49 -18.39 -9.54
C VAL A 196 -0.60 -18.79 -8.55
N GLU A 197 -0.27 -19.65 -7.58
CA GLU A 197 -1.21 -20.07 -6.53
C GLU A 197 -1.75 -18.91 -5.69
N VAL A 198 -0.92 -17.90 -5.40
CA VAL A 198 -1.35 -16.67 -4.70
C VAL A 198 -2.37 -15.91 -5.55
N THR A 199 -2.10 -15.77 -6.85
CA THR A 199 -2.99 -15.06 -7.78
C THR A 199 -4.32 -15.79 -7.93
N ASP A 200 -4.29 -17.10 -8.12
CA ASP A 200 -5.49 -17.93 -8.30
C ASP A 200 -6.39 -17.89 -7.07
N VAL A 201 -5.81 -18.07 -5.88
CA VAL A 201 -6.58 -18.05 -4.63
C VAL A 201 -7.12 -16.66 -4.31
N VAL A 202 -6.39 -15.58 -4.63
CA VAL A 202 -6.92 -14.22 -4.51
C VAL A 202 -8.15 -14.04 -5.40
N GLY A 203 -8.11 -14.55 -6.64
CA GLY A 203 -9.24 -14.51 -7.57
C GLY A 203 -10.46 -15.29 -7.04
N GLU A 204 -10.25 -16.50 -6.52
CA GLU A 204 -11.31 -17.31 -5.94
C GLU A 204 -11.98 -16.67 -4.71
N LEU A 205 -11.21 -15.96 -3.90
CA LEU A 205 -11.65 -15.35 -2.65
C LEU A 205 -11.95 -13.85 -2.77
N ALA A 206 -11.91 -13.28 -3.97
CA ALA A 206 -12.01 -11.84 -4.20
C ALA A 206 -13.20 -11.18 -3.49
N GLY A 207 -14.37 -11.84 -3.45
CA GLY A 207 -15.56 -11.35 -2.77
C GLY A 207 -15.44 -11.24 -1.25
N GLU A 208 -14.53 -12.00 -0.63
CA GLU A 208 -14.32 -11.93 0.81
C GLU A 208 -13.75 -10.58 1.28
N ILE A 209 -13.20 -9.77 0.35
CA ILE A 209 -12.74 -8.42 0.65
C ILE A 209 -13.84 -7.52 1.22
N LEU A 210 -15.09 -7.76 0.86
CA LEU A 210 -16.23 -7.02 1.38
C LEU A 210 -16.42 -7.14 2.88
N THR A 211 -15.80 -8.12 3.47
CA THR A 211 -15.81 -8.35 4.91
C THR A 211 -14.85 -7.45 5.68
N VAL A 212 -13.90 -6.82 5.01
CA VAL A 212 -12.91 -5.90 5.60
C VAL A 212 -13.51 -4.50 5.71
N SER A 213 -13.14 -3.75 6.76
CA SER A 213 -13.60 -2.37 6.92
C SER A 213 -13.02 -1.46 5.81
N ARG A 214 -13.82 -0.49 5.40
CA ARG A 214 -13.50 0.39 4.27
C ARG A 214 -12.33 1.33 4.55
N GLU A 215 -12.13 1.69 5.82
CA GLU A 215 -10.99 2.45 6.28
C GLU A 215 -9.67 1.70 6.05
N ARG A 216 -9.68 0.37 6.26
CA ARG A 216 -8.51 -0.47 5.97
C ARG A 216 -8.27 -0.58 4.45
N TRP A 217 -9.35 -0.60 3.63
CA TRP A 217 -9.20 -0.53 2.17
C TRP A 217 -8.49 0.74 1.74
N LEU A 218 -8.96 1.90 2.23
CA LEU A 218 -8.37 3.20 1.89
C LEU A 218 -6.88 3.25 2.22
N LEU A 219 -6.51 2.77 3.40
CA LEU A 219 -5.09 2.77 3.82
C LEU A 219 -4.21 1.93 2.90
N GLU A 220 -4.66 0.76 2.47
CA GLU A 220 -3.89 -0.08 1.54
C GLU A 220 -3.92 0.49 0.11
N MET A 221 -5.07 0.98 -0.37
CA MET A 221 -5.19 1.62 -1.69
C MET A 221 -4.30 2.86 -1.81
N ASN A 222 -4.23 3.70 -0.78
CA ASN A 222 -3.32 4.84 -0.78
C ASN A 222 -1.86 4.40 -0.94
N LYS A 223 -1.45 3.31 -0.26
CA LYS A 223 -0.09 2.76 -0.39
C LYS A 223 0.16 2.13 -1.76
N ILE A 224 -0.85 1.50 -2.37
CA ILE A 224 -0.78 0.97 -3.74
C ILE A 224 -0.56 2.14 -4.71
N LEU A 225 -1.38 3.17 -4.62
CA LEU A 225 -1.35 4.31 -5.53
C LEU A 225 -0.03 5.07 -5.51
N VAL A 226 0.58 5.28 -4.34
CA VAL A 226 1.87 5.96 -4.22
C VAL A 226 3.07 5.03 -4.43
N GLY A 227 2.85 3.76 -4.69
CA GLY A 227 3.89 2.79 -4.99
C GLY A 227 4.61 3.10 -6.30
N ALA A 228 5.89 2.73 -6.38
CA ALA A 228 6.71 2.93 -7.59
C ALA A 228 6.19 2.14 -8.80
N ALA A 229 5.52 1.01 -8.57
CA ALA A 229 4.87 0.18 -9.57
C ALA A 229 3.33 0.15 -9.36
N ALA A 230 2.73 1.33 -9.12
CA ALA A 230 1.30 1.45 -8.82
C ALA A 230 0.41 0.81 -9.90
N ALA A 231 0.79 0.98 -11.18
CA ALA A 231 0.08 0.38 -12.31
C ALA A 231 0.01 -1.16 -12.21
N ASP A 232 1.12 -1.81 -11.82
CA ASP A 232 1.16 -3.27 -11.65
C ASP A 232 0.27 -3.74 -10.49
N GLY A 233 0.26 -2.98 -9.38
CA GLY A 233 -0.62 -3.28 -8.25
C GLY A 233 -2.10 -3.14 -8.59
N LEU A 234 -2.48 -2.11 -9.37
CA LEU A 234 -3.84 -1.91 -9.88
C LEU A 234 -4.23 -2.97 -10.90
N ALA A 235 -3.31 -3.36 -11.81
CA ALA A 235 -3.51 -4.46 -12.74
C ALA A 235 -3.77 -5.77 -12.00
N PHE A 236 -2.99 -6.09 -10.98
CA PHE A 236 -3.21 -7.27 -10.14
C PHE A 236 -4.61 -7.29 -9.51
N LEU A 237 -5.12 -6.15 -9.01
CA LEU A 237 -6.49 -6.06 -8.47
C LEU A 237 -7.56 -6.29 -9.55
N ALA A 238 -7.32 -5.81 -10.78
CA ALA A 238 -8.23 -6.02 -11.89
C ALA A 238 -8.21 -7.47 -12.37
N ASP A 239 -7.02 -8.04 -12.57
CA ASP A 239 -6.82 -9.40 -13.09
C ASP A 239 -7.37 -10.48 -12.13
N THR A 240 -7.28 -10.23 -10.82
CA THR A 240 -7.84 -11.12 -9.79
C THR A 240 -9.33 -10.84 -9.49
N GLY A 241 -9.96 -9.87 -10.14
CA GLY A 241 -11.36 -9.50 -9.89
C GLY A 241 -11.63 -8.80 -8.55
N VAL A 242 -10.61 -8.57 -7.72
CA VAL A 242 -10.77 -7.84 -6.44
C VAL A 242 -11.26 -6.42 -6.70
N LEU A 243 -10.82 -5.79 -7.80
CA LEU A 243 -11.24 -4.45 -8.19
C LEU A 243 -12.75 -4.31 -8.32
N ALA A 244 -13.42 -5.32 -8.90
CA ALA A 244 -14.87 -5.32 -9.09
C ALA A 244 -15.64 -5.18 -7.77
N TYR A 245 -15.14 -5.79 -6.71
CA TYR A 245 -15.73 -5.70 -5.37
C TYR A 245 -15.39 -4.41 -4.65
N LEU A 246 -14.17 -3.89 -4.85
CA LEU A 246 -13.75 -2.62 -4.27
C LEU A 246 -14.42 -1.43 -4.95
N TRP A 247 -14.47 -1.45 -6.27
CA TRP A 247 -14.92 -0.33 -7.10
C TRP A 247 -15.52 -0.84 -8.43
N PRO A 248 -16.84 -1.12 -8.47
CA PRO A 248 -17.50 -1.64 -9.66
C PRO A 248 -17.35 -0.77 -10.92
N ALA A 249 -17.39 0.56 -10.77
CA ALA A 249 -17.16 1.45 -11.91
C ALA A 249 -15.72 1.36 -12.45
N GLY A 250 -14.74 1.02 -11.61
CA GLY A 250 -13.37 0.72 -12.04
C GLY A 250 -13.29 -0.56 -12.87
N GLN A 251 -14.04 -1.58 -12.49
CA GLN A 251 -14.17 -2.80 -13.32
C GLN A 251 -14.80 -2.48 -14.68
N ALA A 252 -15.81 -1.60 -14.72
CA ALA A 252 -16.40 -1.15 -15.97
C ALA A 252 -15.37 -0.42 -16.86
N MET A 253 -14.39 0.30 -16.30
CA MET A 253 -13.28 0.88 -17.08
C MET A 253 -12.34 -0.18 -17.67
N VAL A 254 -12.09 -1.28 -16.92
CA VAL A 254 -11.30 -2.43 -17.40
C VAL A 254 -11.96 -3.10 -18.60
N GLU A 255 -13.26 -3.27 -18.53
CA GLU A 255 -14.08 -3.94 -19.55
C GLU A 255 -14.44 -3.02 -20.73
N PHE A 256 -14.27 -1.71 -20.54
CA PHE A 256 -14.67 -0.71 -21.53
C PHE A 256 -13.89 -0.88 -22.84
N ARG A 257 -14.63 -1.17 -23.92
CA ARG A 257 -14.12 -1.21 -25.30
C ARG A 257 -14.68 -0.01 -26.05
N ALA A 258 -13.83 0.92 -26.36
CA ALA A 258 -14.16 1.95 -27.35
C ALA A 258 -14.07 1.29 -28.73
N ASP A 259 -15.20 0.72 -29.22
CA ASP A 259 -15.22 0.16 -30.56
C ASP A 259 -14.97 1.26 -31.60
N GLN A 260 -13.86 1.10 -32.32
CA GLN A 260 -13.56 1.44 -33.69
C GLN A 260 -14.15 2.77 -34.21
N GLY A 261 -13.50 3.87 -33.89
CA GLY A 261 -13.49 5.08 -34.68
C GLY A 261 -12.12 5.24 -35.35
N ARG A 262 -11.97 6.16 -36.30
CA ARG A 262 -10.72 6.49 -37.05
C ARG A 262 -9.53 6.83 -36.12
N TYR A 263 -9.76 7.05 -34.86
CA TYR A 263 -8.76 7.26 -33.82
C TYR A 263 -8.68 6.00 -32.98
N HIS A 264 -7.54 5.27 -33.10
CA HIS A 264 -7.15 4.18 -32.19
C HIS A 264 -7.00 4.73 -30.77
N HIS A 265 -8.10 4.93 -30.07
CA HIS A 265 -8.03 5.24 -28.64
C HIS A 265 -7.50 4.01 -27.93
N LYS A 266 -6.37 4.19 -27.25
CA LYS A 266 -5.83 3.19 -26.31
C LYS A 266 -6.99 2.76 -25.41
N ALA A 267 -7.12 1.46 -25.14
CA ALA A 267 -8.14 0.97 -24.23
C ALA A 267 -8.07 1.78 -22.91
N LEU A 268 -9.23 2.15 -22.36
CA LEU A 268 -9.35 3.10 -21.25
C LEU A 268 -8.49 2.71 -20.04
N TRP A 269 -8.54 1.45 -19.65
CA TRP A 269 -7.79 0.95 -18.51
C TRP A 269 -6.27 1.03 -18.69
N PRO A 270 -5.65 0.53 -19.76
CA PRO A 270 -4.23 0.72 -20.03
C PRO A 270 -3.80 2.19 -20.08
N HIS A 271 -4.64 3.08 -20.63
CA HIS A 271 -4.38 4.52 -20.58
C HIS A 271 -4.33 5.02 -19.13
N THR A 272 -5.35 4.68 -18.34
CA THR A 272 -5.44 5.08 -16.92
C THR A 272 -4.23 4.60 -16.13
N LEU A 273 -3.81 3.34 -16.31
CA LEU A 273 -2.61 2.79 -15.67
C LEU A 273 -1.35 3.57 -16.06
N GLY A 274 -1.25 3.96 -17.35
CA GLY A 274 -0.16 4.79 -17.85
C GLY A 274 -0.12 6.16 -17.19
N VAL A 275 -1.27 6.83 -17.05
CA VAL A 275 -1.38 8.14 -16.36
C VAL A 275 -1.02 7.99 -14.89
N VAL A 276 -1.56 6.99 -14.20
CA VAL A 276 -1.22 6.71 -12.79
C VAL A 276 0.29 6.49 -12.62
N SER A 277 0.95 5.77 -13.52
CA SER A 277 2.39 5.49 -13.38
C SER A 277 3.26 6.74 -13.54
N GLN A 278 2.84 7.69 -14.36
CA GLN A 278 3.56 8.93 -14.67
C GLN A 278 3.28 10.06 -13.68
N ALA A 279 2.08 10.09 -13.10
CA ALA A 279 1.70 11.12 -12.13
C ALA A 279 2.61 11.10 -10.89
N PRO A 280 2.87 12.24 -10.23
CA PRO A 280 3.61 12.30 -8.97
C PRO A 280 3.02 11.37 -7.89
N ALA A 281 3.89 10.78 -7.06
CA ALA A 281 3.50 9.83 -6.02
C ALA A 281 2.87 10.53 -4.80
N ARG A 282 1.87 11.38 -5.03
CA ARG A 282 1.02 12.05 -4.03
C ARG A 282 -0.37 11.42 -4.05
N VAL A 283 -0.94 11.18 -2.89
CA VAL A 283 -2.21 10.43 -2.76
C VAL A 283 -3.31 11.08 -3.58
N GLU A 284 -3.48 12.39 -3.49
CA GLU A 284 -4.52 13.17 -4.17
C GLU A 284 -4.38 13.08 -5.69
N VAL A 285 -3.17 13.28 -6.19
CA VAL A 285 -2.85 13.27 -7.62
C VAL A 285 -3.06 11.87 -8.21
N ARG A 286 -2.59 10.83 -7.49
CA ARG A 286 -2.74 9.44 -7.94
C ARG A 286 -4.19 8.95 -7.92
N TRP A 287 -5.01 9.39 -6.95
CA TRP A 287 -6.46 9.15 -6.99
C TRP A 287 -7.11 9.89 -8.15
N ALA A 288 -6.73 11.15 -8.40
CA ALA A 288 -7.25 11.89 -9.55
C ALA A 288 -6.84 11.24 -10.87
N ALA A 289 -5.58 10.82 -11.00
CA ALA A 289 -5.08 10.09 -12.16
C ALA A 289 -5.82 8.76 -12.40
N LEU A 290 -6.21 8.04 -11.33
CA LEU A 290 -7.01 6.83 -11.45
C LEU A 290 -8.43 7.11 -11.93
N LEU A 291 -9.00 8.26 -11.55
CA LEU A 291 -10.43 8.57 -11.75
C LEU A 291 -10.71 9.57 -12.88
N HIS A 292 -9.68 10.21 -13.47
CA HIS A 292 -9.85 11.35 -14.40
C HIS A 292 -10.79 11.05 -15.56
N ASP A 293 -10.69 9.87 -16.10
CA ASP A 293 -11.42 9.42 -17.29
C ASP A 293 -12.58 8.45 -16.97
N ALA A 294 -12.89 8.22 -15.69
CA ALA A 294 -13.93 7.27 -15.29
C ALA A 294 -15.32 7.62 -15.86
N GLY A 295 -15.59 8.91 -16.06
CA GLY A 295 -16.84 9.38 -16.68
C GLY A 295 -17.01 8.99 -18.14
N LYS A 296 -15.94 8.61 -18.86
CA LYS A 296 -16.01 8.17 -20.27
C LYS A 296 -16.89 6.93 -20.46
N VAL A 297 -16.96 6.06 -19.46
CA VAL A 297 -17.80 4.85 -19.50
C VAL A 297 -19.27 5.18 -19.76
N THR A 298 -19.77 6.27 -19.18
CA THR A 298 -21.18 6.66 -19.23
C THR A 298 -21.49 7.74 -20.27
N THR A 299 -20.48 8.47 -20.75
CA THR A 299 -20.67 9.61 -21.66
C THR A 299 -20.32 9.30 -23.11
N ARG A 300 -19.99 8.03 -23.42
CA ARG A 300 -19.69 7.63 -24.79
C ARG A 300 -20.88 7.91 -25.71
N SER A 301 -20.65 8.64 -26.79
CA SER A 301 -21.58 8.87 -27.87
C SER A 301 -20.89 8.68 -29.21
N VAL A 302 -21.68 8.41 -30.26
CA VAL A 302 -21.20 8.26 -31.63
C VAL A 302 -22.00 9.22 -32.51
N ASP A 303 -21.32 10.06 -33.27
CA ASP A 303 -21.99 10.98 -34.18
C ASP A 303 -22.39 10.33 -35.52
N GLY A 304 -23.03 11.11 -36.42
CA GLY A 304 -23.48 10.63 -37.70
C GLY A 304 -22.33 10.25 -38.68
N ALA A 305 -21.10 10.63 -38.41
CA ALA A 305 -19.90 10.25 -39.16
C ALA A 305 -19.22 8.99 -38.59
N GLY A 306 -19.70 8.46 -37.46
CA GLY A 306 -19.13 7.31 -36.78
C GLY A 306 -17.99 7.66 -35.83
N ASP A 307 -17.78 8.94 -35.55
CA ASP A 307 -16.75 9.38 -34.60
C ASP A 307 -17.24 9.28 -33.14
N VAL A 308 -16.34 8.81 -32.26
CA VAL A 308 -16.66 8.60 -30.85
C VAL A 308 -16.30 9.85 -30.04
N HIS A 309 -17.24 10.31 -29.23
CA HIS A 309 -17.12 11.47 -28.36
C HIS A 309 -17.43 11.12 -26.91
N PHE A 310 -16.89 11.92 -25.97
CA PHE A 310 -17.05 11.78 -24.51
C PHE A 310 -17.40 13.12 -23.88
N TYR A 311 -18.37 13.84 -24.44
CA TYR A 311 -18.74 15.17 -23.96
C TYR A 311 -19.21 15.14 -22.49
N GLY A 312 -18.61 16.01 -21.67
CA GLY A 312 -18.97 16.15 -20.27
C GLY A 312 -18.50 15.00 -19.37
N HIS A 313 -17.52 14.20 -19.82
CA HIS A 313 -17.00 13.11 -18.99
C HIS A 313 -16.34 13.61 -17.70
N GLU A 314 -15.85 14.85 -17.64
CA GLU A 314 -15.30 15.46 -16.45
C GLU A 314 -16.39 15.60 -15.36
N ALA A 315 -17.57 16.08 -15.73
CA ALA A 315 -18.70 16.22 -14.82
C ALA A 315 -19.26 14.84 -14.41
N ALA A 316 -19.35 13.89 -15.34
CA ALA A 316 -19.71 12.50 -15.04
C ALA A 316 -18.64 11.84 -14.15
N GLY A 317 -17.36 12.12 -14.37
CA GLY A 317 -16.25 11.66 -13.55
C GLY A 317 -16.35 12.15 -12.09
N VAL A 318 -16.83 13.38 -11.88
CA VAL A 318 -17.08 13.91 -10.52
C VAL A 318 -18.10 13.05 -9.76
N ALA A 319 -19.15 12.58 -10.42
CA ALA A 319 -20.11 11.68 -9.78
C ALA A 319 -19.46 10.34 -9.37
N VAL A 320 -18.55 9.82 -10.20
CA VAL A 320 -17.76 8.63 -9.86
C VAL A 320 -16.82 8.90 -8.67
N VAL A 321 -16.20 10.08 -8.61
CA VAL A 321 -15.38 10.48 -7.43
C VAL A 321 -16.23 10.49 -6.17
N ASP A 322 -17.44 11.04 -6.22
CA ASP A 322 -18.34 11.12 -5.07
C ASP A 322 -18.73 9.70 -4.58
N GLU A 323 -19.00 8.76 -5.50
CA GLU A 323 -19.25 7.34 -5.19
C GLU A 323 -18.02 6.68 -4.53
N VAL A 324 -16.84 6.85 -5.13
CA VAL A 324 -15.58 6.29 -4.62
C VAL A 324 -15.27 6.85 -3.24
N ALA A 325 -15.43 8.16 -3.04
CA ALA A 325 -15.20 8.82 -1.76
C ALA A 325 -16.10 8.27 -0.65
N GLN A 326 -17.37 8.02 -0.95
CA GLN A 326 -18.29 7.37 -0.02
C GLN A 326 -17.89 5.92 0.26
N ARG A 327 -17.55 5.18 -0.79
CA ARG A 327 -17.23 3.76 -0.71
C ARG A 327 -15.96 3.47 0.06
N PHE A 328 -14.91 4.28 -0.15
CA PHE A 328 -13.62 4.16 0.54
C PHE A 328 -13.51 5.00 1.81
N ARG A 329 -14.55 5.75 2.19
CA ARG A 329 -14.53 6.62 3.36
C ARG A 329 -13.46 7.70 3.29
N PHE A 330 -13.36 8.41 2.17
CA PHE A 330 -12.45 9.55 2.07
C PHE A 330 -12.74 10.59 3.14
N GLY A 331 -11.67 11.17 3.71
CA GLY A 331 -11.79 12.41 4.48
C GLY A 331 -12.18 13.58 3.57
N ARG A 332 -12.83 14.59 4.12
CA ARG A 332 -13.36 15.76 3.37
C ARG A 332 -12.29 16.43 2.49
N ALA A 333 -11.07 16.58 3.00
CA ALA A 333 -9.98 17.23 2.26
C ALA A 333 -9.57 16.43 1.02
N LEU A 334 -9.32 15.13 1.16
CA LEU A 334 -9.00 14.25 0.04
C LEU A 334 -10.10 14.24 -1.02
N HIS A 335 -11.36 14.08 -0.58
CA HIS A 335 -12.52 14.09 -1.48
C HIS A 335 -12.58 15.37 -2.31
N GLN A 336 -12.49 16.53 -1.68
CA GLN A 336 -12.60 17.83 -2.37
C GLN A 336 -11.44 18.02 -3.37
N ARG A 337 -10.20 17.68 -2.99
CA ARG A 337 -9.04 17.81 -3.88
C ARG A 337 -9.16 16.91 -5.10
N VAL A 338 -9.46 15.62 -4.92
CA VAL A 338 -9.64 14.67 -6.03
C VAL A 338 -10.78 15.12 -6.96
N ARG A 339 -11.89 15.59 -6.40
CA ARG A 339 -13.03 16.09 -7.14
C ARG A 339 -12.66 17.29 -8.03
N THR A 340 -11.91 18.24 -7.49
CA THR A 340 -11.45 19.41 -8.25
C THR A 340 -10.49 19.02 -9.36
N LEU A 341 -9.53 18.15 -9.07
CA LEU A 341 -8.57 17.67 -10.07
C LEU A 341 -9.26 16.93 -11.22
N VAL A 342 -10.20 16.03 -10.93
CA VAL A 342 -10.96 15.31 -11.98
C VAL A 342 -11.83 16.26 -12.79
N LEU A 343 -12.48 17.25 -12.17
CA LEU A 343 -13.30 18.21 -12.90
C LEU A 343 -12.47 19.08 -13.87
N LEU A 344 -11.24 19.39 -13.50
CA LEU A 344 -10.41 20.36 -14.22
C LEU A 344 -9.32 19.73 -15.10
N HIS A 345 -9.13 18.41 -15.06
CA HIS A 345 -7.95 17.73 -15.63
C HIS A 345 -7.70 18.03 -17.12
N GLN A 346 -8.74 18.29 -17.90
CA GLN A 346 -8.58 18.63 -19.32
C GLN A 346 -8.20 20.08 -19.57
N ARG A 347 -8.51 21.00 -18.64
CA ARG A 347 -8.32 22.43 -18.90
C ARG A 347 -6.88 22.82 -19.17
N PRO A 348 -5.86 22.33 -18.44
CA PRO A 348 -4.46 22.64 -18.79
C PRO A 348 -4.05 22.13 -20.17
N ALA A 349 -4.53 20.93 -20.57
CA ALA A 349 -4.22 20.35 -21.87
C ALA A 349 -4.81 21.15 -23.07
N LEU A 350 -5.80 21.99 -22.83
CA LEU A 350 -6.39 22.87 -23.83
C LEU A 350 -5.63 24.22 -23.97
N TYR A 351 -4.57 24.41 -23.18
CA TYR A 351 -3.76 25.62 -23.28
C TYR A 351 -2.92 25.60 -24.57
N ASP A 352 -3.20 26.53 -25.47
CA ASP A 352 -2.58 26.63 -26.78
C ASP A 352 -1.62 27.84 -26.92
N GLY A 353 -1.33 28.53 -25.82
CA GLY A 353 -0.52 29.76 -25.80
C GLY A 353 -1.31 31.05 -26.14
N HIS A 354 -2.57 30.93 -26.53
CA HIS A 354 -3.41 32.06 -26.93
C HIS A 354 -4.54 32.37 -25.94
N TRP A 355 -4.56 31.73 -24.78
CA TRP A 355 -5.55 32.03 -23.76
C TRP A 355 -5.49 33.49 -23.31
N THR A 356 -6.66 34.10 -23.13
CA THR A 356 -6.72 35.41 -22.52
C THR A 356 -6.32 35.34 -21.04
N ASP A 357 -5.79 36.45 -20.51
CA ASP A 357 -5.52 36.58 -19.06
C ASP A 357 -6.74 36.19 -18.20
N GLY A 358 -7.94 36.51 -18.70
CA GLY A 358 -9.18 36.13 -18.02
C GLY A 358 -9.41 34.63 -17.95
N ALA A 359 -9.02 33.86 -18.97
CA ALA A 359 -9.11 32.41 -18.98
C ALA A 359 -8.11 31.80 -17.99
N VAL A 360 -6.86 32.28 -18.00
CA VAL A 360 -5.82 31.85 -17.03
C VAL A 360 -6.25 32.15 -15.59
N ARG A 361 -6.72 33.37 -15.30
CA ARG A 361 -7.20 33.73 -13.96
C ARG A 361 -8.40 32.88 -13.51
N ARG A 362 -9.29 32.50 -14.41
CA ARG A 362 -10.39 31.57 -14.08
C ARG A 362 -9.85 30.20 -13.69
N LEU A 363 -8.90 29.63 -14.46
CA LEU A 363 -8.29 28.34 -14.12
C LEU A 363 -7.63 28.39 -12.73
N ILE A 364 -6.81 29.41 -12.46
CA ILE A 364 -6.14 29.60 -11.17
C ILE A 364 -7.15 29.70 -10.03
N ARG A 365 -8.21 30.47 -10.19
CA ARG A 365 -9.28 30.62 -9.18
C ARG A 365 -10.02 29.30 -8.95
N ASP A 366 -10.37 28.58 -10.04
CA ASP A 366 -11.17 27.37 -9.97
C ASP A 366 -10.36 26.20 -9.38
N ALA A 367 -9.05 26.13 -9.66
CA ALA A 367 -8.13 25.17 -9.10
C ALA A 367 -7.76 25.47 -7.65
N GLY A 368 -7.68 26.76 -7.27
CA GLY A 368 -7.31 27.17 -5.92
C GLY A 368 -5.98 26.57 -5.47
N ASP A 369 -5.97 25.94 -4.30
CA ASP A 369 -4.78 25.30 -3.70
C ASP A 369 -4.39 23.96 -4.36
N THR A 370 -5.15 23.49 -5.36
CA THR A 370 -4.84 22.30 -6.16
C THR A 370 -4.17 22.60 -7.50
N LEU A 371 -3.83 23.88 -7.77
CA LEU A 371 -3.30 24.28 -9.07
C LEU A 371 -1.99 23.57 -9.43
N GLU A 372 -1.07 23.43 -8.49
CA GLU A 372 0.20 22.71 -8.70
C GLU A 372 -0.06 21.23 -9.00
N ASP A 373 -0.94 20.60 -8.20
CA ASP A 373 -1.36 19.20 -8.42
C ASP A 373 -2.05 18.98 -9.77
N LEU A 374 -2.73 20.02 -10.29
CA LEU A 374 -3.43 19.97 -11.58
C LEU A 374 -2.47 20.10 -12.78
N LEU A 375 -1.35 20.79 -12.59
CA LEU A 375 -0.35 21.00 -13.65
C LEU A 375 0.68 19.88 -13.74
N ASP A 376 0.81 19.06 -12.69
CA ASP A 376 1.64 17.84 -12.64
C ASP A 376 0.98 16.66 -13.36
#